data_8456d24605d79c4556a7a4f1ed1258e6
#
_entry.id   8456d24605d79c4556a7a4f1ed1258e6
#
_cell.length_a   1.000
_cell.length_b   1.000
_cell.length_c   1.000
_cell.angle_alpha   90.00
_cell.angle_beta   90.00
_cell.angle_gamma   90.00
#
_symmetry.space_group_name_H-M   'P 1'
#
loop_
_entity.id
_entity.type
_entity.pdbx_description
1 polymer ?
#
loop_
_entity_poly.entity_id
_entity_poly.type
_entity_poly.pdbx_seq_one_letter_code
_entity_poly.pdbx_strand_id
1 'polypeptide(L)'
;MNTLIVLLIINFINFSICDPIELRGVVEGFYGTPWTFEHRADIVTFESKNNLNSYIYAPKDDPYHREDWRIPYPDDIIQQLQNLISTATQNSVKFIFAVSPGLDLDYDSEDDFNALMAKLDSLYQVGCRYFAIFFDDITAEPGDGKKQALFLNKLQDALDTKYSDSNPLITVPTQYCIQHMIDDQGNVKEYTQDMVNYLDEKITVLYTGDRVVSDGISDESYKMATDIYKRSLGIWWNYPVNDYLPMKLALGPIEKLPTANVKSIFYNPMGQVQLSKICLATGGDYAMSPDTYDPLTSWDNAIKAQFGDLAPAMKVFATHSRHMEKSDTIKCGPADAPEFYEEGHQAVLDYQAQIPHDYTLLQDLLDEMQTSYNTLMNELQEDLLAECLVQLQQFLRIIFTDKVALKSLKEQMLDARLVDLRNEIASFESVARVSELSAVKFIDEVIELFGGK
;
A
#
# COMPACT_ATOMS: atom_id res chain seq x y z
N MET A 1 44.67 -55.86 0.76
CA MET A 1 44.18 -54.66 1.44
C MET A 1 43.57 -53.75 0.41
N ASN A 2 42.28 -53.86 0.23
CA ASN A 2 41.55 -53.01 -0.73
C ASN A 2 40.91 -51.86 0.06
N THR A 3 41.40 -50.65 -0.19
CA THR A 3 40.86 -49.43 0.41
C THR A 3 39.71 -48.96 -0.48
N LEU A 4 38.50 -49.06 0.06
CA LEU A 4 37.27 -48.58 -0.57
C LEU A 4 37.20 -47.07 -0.34
N ILE A 5 37.32 -46.26 -1.39
CA ILE A 5 37.11 -44.83 -1.38
C ILE A 5 35.59 -44.61 -1.57
N VAL A 6 34.90 -44.21 -0.53
CA VAL A 6 33.49 -43.75 -0.61
C VAL A 6 33.52 -42.29 -1.01
N LEU A 7 33.13 -41.98 -2.26
CA LEU A 7 32.87 -40.63 -2.72
C LEU A 7 31.48 -40.23 -2.19
N LEU A 8 31.45 -39.34 -1.19
CA LEU A 8 30.25 -38.60 -0.83
C LEU A 8 29.97 -37.54 -1.90
N ILE A 9 28.98 -37.80 -2.74
CA ILE A 9 28.42 -36.77 -3.61
C ILE A 9 27.48 -35.93 -2.76
N ILE A 10 27.96 -34.77 -2.28
CA ILE A 10 27.09 -33.73 -1.68
C ILE A 10 26.40 -33.03 -2.85
N ASN A 11 25.14 -33.39 -3.08
CA ASN A 11 24.27 -32.61 -3.94
C ASN A 11 24.02 -31.26 -3.22
N PHE A 12 24.74 -30.22 -3.61
CA PHE A 12 24.33 -28.87 -3.34
C PHE A 12 23.03 -28.63 -4.13
N ILE A 13 21.90 -28.68 -3.45
CA ILE A 13 20.68 -28.09 -3.96
C ILE A 13 20.99 -26.59 -3.99
N ASN A 14 21.30 -26.06 -5.17
CA ASN A 14 21.30 -24.63 -5.40
C ASN A 14 19.84 -24.17 -5.24
N PHE A 15 19.45 -23.76 -4.04
CA PHE A 15 18.35 -22.84 -3.89
C PHE A 15 18.78 -21.57 -4.61
N SER A 16 18.22 -21.30 -5.76
CA SER A 16 18.29 -19.99 -6.38
C SER A 16 17.52 -19.05 -5.48
N ILE A 17 18.20 -18.42 -4.55
CA ILE A 17 17.63 -17.33 -3.76
C ILE A 17 17.41 -16.21 -4.76
N CYS A 18 16.17 -15.71 -4.88
CA CYS A 18 15.89 -14.55 -5.72
C CYS A 18 16.68 -13.36 -5.19
N ASP A 19 17.32 -12.61 -6.07
CA ASP A 19 18.04 -11.41 -5.67
C ASP A 19 17.04 -10.37 -5.12
N PRO A 20 17.43 -9.59 -4.09
CA PRO A 20 16.60 -8.51 -3.57
C PRO A 20 16.19 -7.53 -4.69
N ILE A 21 14.95 -7.05 -4.64
CA ILE A 21 14.47 -6.02 -5.58
C ILE A 21 15.36 -4.78 -5.44
N GLU A 22 15.88 -4.28 -6.56
CA GLU A 22 16.92 -3.25 -6.59
C GLU A 22 16.47 -1.94 -5.95
N LEU A 23 15.34 -1.37 -6.40
CA LEU A 23 14.71 -0.19 -5.82
C LEU A 23 13.43 -0.63 -5.12
N ARG A 24 13.37 -0.38 -3.82
CA ARG A 24 12.26 -0.78 -2.96
C ARG A 24 12.03 0.24 -1.87
N GLY A 25 10.81 0.71 -1.72
CA GLY A 25 10.57 1.79 -0.77
C GLY A 25 9.16 2.34 -0.77
N VAL A 26 9.04 3.57 -0.32
CA VAL A 26 7.78 4.29 -0.20
C VAL A 26 7.61 5.27 -1.36
N VAL A 27 6.40 5.36 -1.88
CA VAL A 27 5.97 6.48 -2.73
C VAL A 27 4.89 7.26 -1.98
N GLU A 28 5.22 8.50 -1.53
CA GLU A 28 4.22 9.41 -0.95
C GLU A 28 3.34 9.94 -2.08
N GLY A 29 2.39 9.12 -2.54
CA GLY A 29 1.59 9.38 -3.74
C GLY A 29 0.09 9.45 -3.47
N PHE A 30 -0.35 9.49 -2.21
CA PHE A 30 -1.75 9.59 -1.82
C PHE A 30 -2.28 11.02 -1.99
N TYR A 31 -3.60 11.14 -2.16
CA TYR A 31 -4.34 12.39 -2.13
C TYR A 31 -4.69 12.79 -0.70
N GLY A 32 -4.84 14.10 -0.45
CA GLY A 32 -5.13 14.66 0.86
C GLY A 32 -3.92 15.34 1.49
N THR A 33 -3.99 15.64 2.77
CA THR A 33 -2.95 16.39 3.46
C THR A 33 -1.60 15.69 3.37
N PRO A 34 -0.58 16.27 2.71
CA PRO A 34 0.74 15.69 2.62
C PRO A 34 1.39 15.49 4.00
N TRP A 35 2.28 14.54 4.11
CA TRP A 35 3.10 14.38 5.31
C TRP A 35 3.95 15.62 5.60
N THR A 36 4.19 15.89 6.87
CA THR A 36 5.17 16.94 7.26
C THR A 36 6.59 16.52 6.92
N PHE A 37 7.52 17.46 6.83
CA PHE A 37 8.93 17.11 6.60
C PHE A 37 9.53 16.29 7.74
N GLU A 38 9.03 16.44 8.97
CA GLU A 38 9.39 15.60 10.12
C GLU A 38 8.93 14.15 9.92
N HIS A 39 7.68 13.95 9.50
CA HIS A 39 7.15 12.63 9.15
C HIS A 39 7.94 11.95 8.01
N ARG A 40 8.30 12.71 6.98
CA ARG A 40 9.14 12.21 5.86
C ARG A 40 10.51 11.78 6.33
N ALA A 41 11.17 12.57 7.19
CA ALA A 41 12.48 12.22 7.75
C ALA A 41 12.40 10.97 8.64
N ASP A 42 11.32 10.80 9.38
CA ASP A 42 11.05 9.61 10.19
C ASP A 42 10.82 8.38 9.31
N ILE A 43 10.04 8.48 8.24
CA ILE A 43 9.85 7.38 7.26
C ILE A 43 11.16 7.01 6.58
N VAL A 44 11.95 7.96 6.12
CA VAL A 44 13.27 7.69 5.51
C VAL A 44 14.19 6.95 6.48
N THR A 45 14.18 7.34 7.76
CA THR A 45 14.94 6.64 8.81
C THR A 45 14.39 5.24 9.07
N PHE A 46 13.08 5.06 9.03
CA PHE A 46 12.42 3.76 9.15
C PHE A 46 12.76 2.85 7.96
N GLU A 47 12.74 3.35 6.72
CA GLU A 47 13.08 2.61 5.51
C GLU A 47 14.44 1.92 5.63
N SER A 48 15.46 2.67 6.06
CA SER A 48 16.82 2.15 6.20
C SER A 48 16.95 0.98 7.19
N LYS A 49 16.07 0.93 8.19
CA LYS A 49 16.05 -0.11 9.24
C LYS A 49 15.17 -1.31 8.88
N ASN A 50 14.33 -1.17 7.85
CA ASN A 50 13.35 -2.16 7.45
C ASN A 50 13.52 -2.63 6.01
N ASN A 51 14.78 -2.77 5.56
CA ASN A 51 15.12 -3.33 4.25
C ASN A 51 14.61 -2.53 3.04
N LEU A 52 14.12 -1.31 3.24
CA LEU A 52 13.74 -0.39 2.17
C LEU A 52 14.91 0.57 1.89
N ASN A 53 15.03 1.05 0.65
CA ASN A 53 16.19 1.82 0.22
C ASN A 53 15.88 3.01 -0.69
N SER A 54 14.61 3.36 -0.85
CA SER A 54 14.19 4.38 -1.81
C SER A 54 12.90 5.06 -1.38
N TYR A 55 12.88 6.38 -1.35
CA TYR A 55 11.71 7.20 -1.04
C TYR A 55 11.35 8.09 -2.24
N ILE A 56 10.13 7.99 -2.77
CA ILE A 56 9.63 8.86 -3.83
C ILE A 56 8.78 9.97 -3.21
N TYR A 57 9.23 11.22 -3.37
CA TYR A 57 8.47 12.40 -3.03
C TYR A 57 7.49 12.73 -4.17
N ALA A 58 6.22 12.44 -3.98
CA ALA A 58 5.18 12.63 -4.99
C ALA A 58 3.81 13.03 -4.39
N PRO A 59 3.74 13.91 -3.37
CA PRO A 59 2.48 14.25 -2.71
C PRO A 59 1.54 14.97 -3.68
N LYS A 60 0.37 14.39 -3.96
CA LYS A 60 -0.59 14.88 -4.96
C LYS A 60 -1.12 16.28 -4.68
N ASP A 61 -1.24 16.65 -3.39
CA ASP A 61 -1.75 17.96 -2.96
C ASP A 61 -0.61 18.98 -2.71
N ASP A 62 0.64 18.65 -3.09
CA ASP A 62 1.70 19.65 -3.24
C ASP A 62 1.52 20.38 -4.59
N PRO A 63 1.15 21.66 -4.61
CA PRO A 63 0.89 22.36 -5.85
C PRO A 63 2.11 22.39 -6.78
N TYR A 64 3.31 22.53 -6.23
CA TYR A 64 4.55 22.58 -7.01
C TYR A 64 4.96 21.25 -7.64
N HIS A 65 4.39 20.14 -7.15
CA HIS A 65 4.55 18.82 -7.74
C HIS A 65 3.62 18.62 -8.94
N ARG A 66 2.38 19.17 -8.92
CA ARG A 66 1.33 18.83 -9.88
C ARG A 66 0.70 20.05 -10.56
N GLU A 67 -0.11 20.84 -9.87
CA GLU A 67 -0.90 21.93 -10.50
C GLU A 67 -0.03 23.09 -11.00
N ASP A 68 0.87 23.54 -10.14
CA ASP A 68 1.79 24.68 -10.38
C ASP A 68 3.20 24.17 -10.69
N TRP A 69 3.33 23.02 -11.37
CA TRP A 69 4.61 22.35 -11.58
C TRP A 69 5.66 23.23 -12.29
N ARG A 70 5.27 24.25 -13.05
CA ARG A 70 6.17 25.21 -13.70
C ARG A 70 6.79 26.18 -12.71
N ILE A 71 6.13 26.43 -11.58
CA ILE A 71 6.59 27.39 -10.58
C ILE A 71 7.71 26.76 -9.73
N PRO A 72 8.88 27.43 -9.57
CA PRO A 72 9.91 26.95 -8.65
C PRO A 72 9.40 26.84 -7.22
N TYR A 73 9.95 25.89 -6.46
CA TYR A 73 9.68 25.85 -5.02
C TYR A 73 10.21 27.10 -4.33
N PRO A 74 9.51 27.62 -3.29
CA PRO A 74 10.03 28.65 -2.40
C PRO A 74 11.33 28.21 -1.70
N ASP A 75 12.19 29.17 -1.37
CA ASP A 75 13.51 28.89 -0.79
C ASP A 75 13.45 28.11 0.52
N ASP A 76 12.44 28.35 1.36
CA ASP A 76 12.22 27.62 2.61
C ASP A 76 11.83 26.17 2.38
N ILE A 77 11.05 25.87 1.35
CA ILE A 77 10.70 24.49 0.94
C ILE A 77 11.92 23.80 0.32
N ILE A 78 12.69 24.50 -0.53
CA ILE A 78 13.98 23.97 -1.06
C ILE A 78 14.93 23.59 0.09
N GLN A 79 15.00 24.42 1.13
CA GLN A 79 15.83 24.11 2.30
C GLN A 79 15.33 22.86 3.06
N GLN A 80 14.03 22.69 3.20
CA GLN A 80 13.45 21.51 3.82
C GLN A 80 13.67 20.24 2.97
N LEU A 81 13.54 20.34 1.64
CA LEU A 81 13.88 19.27 0.71
C LEU A 81 15.37 18.91 0.78
N GLN A 82 16.27 19.90 0.85
CA GLN A 82 17.70 19.67 1.04
C GLN A 82 17.99 18.89 2.33
N ASN A 83 17.35 19.26 3.43
CA ASN A 83 17.50 18.55 4.70
C ASN A 83 17.00 17.09 4.59
N LEU A 84 15.86 16.87 3.93
CA LEU A 84 15.31 15.54 3.71
C LEU A 84 16.21 14.69 2.82
N ILE A 85 16.73 15.24 1.72
CA ILE A 85 17.71 14.59 0.83
C ILE A 85 18.97 14.21 1.61
N SER A 86 19.46 15.11 2.47
CA SER A 86 20.61 14.83 3.34
C SER A 86 20.33 13.68 4.32
N THR A 87 19.13 13.68 4.93
CA THR A 87 18.70 12.60 5.82
C THR A 87 18.63 11.28 5.07
N ALA A 88 18.06 11.25 3.87
CA ALA A 88 18.00 10.08 3.02
C ALA A 88 19.39 9.53 2.69
N THR A 89 20.30 10.41 2.29
CA THR A 89 21.70 10.05 1.97
C THR A 89 22.42 9.46 3.17
N GLN A 90 22.27 10.06 4.37
CA GLN A 90 22.87 9.56 5.61
C GLN A 90 22.34 8.19 6.02
N ASN A 91 21.09 7.87 5.67
CA ASN A 91 20.45 6.60 5.92
C ASN A 91 20.61 5.60 4.76
N SER A 92 21.39 5.92 3.72
CA SER A 92 21.54 5.08 2.51
C SER A 92 20.21 4.83 1.77
N VAL A 93 19.25 5.75 1.87
CA VAL A 93 17.98 5.76 1.15
C VAL A 93 18.11 6.70 -0.05
N LYS A 94 17.71 6.23 -1.23
CA LYS A 94 17.70 7.02 -2.46
C LYS A 94 16.47 7.93 -2.46
N PHE A 95 16.69 9.23 -2.35
CA PHE A 95 15.60 10.19 -2.49
C PHE A 95 15.30 10.40 -3.97
N ILE A 96 14.06 10.14 -4.38
CA ILE A 96 13.58 10.30 -5.75
C ILE A 96 12.56 11.43 -5.76
N PHE A 97 12.86 12.51 -6.52
CA PHE A 97 11.94 13.62 -6.68
C PHE A 97 11.04 13.40 -7.89
N ALA A 98 9.73 13.39 -7.68
CA ALA A 98 8.76 13.26 -8.75
C ALA A 98 8.09 14.59 -9.11
N VAL A 99 7.71 14.72 -10.39
CA VAL A 99 6.83 15.80 -10.89
C VAL A 99 5.70 15.15 -11.71
N SER A 100 4.47 15.64 -11.54
CA SER A 100 3.28 15.21 -12.29
C SER A 100 2.76 16.34 -13.20
N PRO A 101 3.40 16.63 -14.33
CA PRO A 101 3.08 17.78 -15.16
C PRO A 101 1.87 17.56 -16.11
N GLY A 102 1.31 16.35 -16.12
CA GLY A 102 0.40 15.86 -17.15
C GLY A 102 -0.94 16.58 -17.25
N LEU A 103 -1.33 17.43 -16.28
CA LEU A 103 -2.59 18.16 -16.33
C LEU A 103 -2.65 19.15 -17.49
N ASP A 104 -1.53 19.78 -17.83
CA ASP A 104 -1.47 20.87 -18.80
C ASP A 104 -0.12 20.99 -19.54
N LEU A 105 0.70 19.93 -19.51
CA LEU A 105 1.98 19.89 -20.23
C LEU A 105 1.78 19.92 -21.73
N ASP A 106 2.38 20.90 -22.41
CA ASP A 106 2.53 20.89 -23.86
C ASP A 106 3.86 20.21 -24.23
N TYR A 107 3.77 18.97 -24.75
CA TYR A 107 4.92 18.15 -25.11
C TYR A 107 5.82 18.76 -26.20
N ASP A 108 5.29 19.69 -27.00
CA ASP A 108 5.99 20.38 -28.10
C ASP A 108 6.55 21.74 -27.65
N SER A 109 6.22 22.21 -26.44
CA SER A 109 6.66 23.51 -25.91
C SER A 109 8.08 23.45 -25.34
N GLU A 110 8.99 24.25 -25.90
CA GLU A 110 10.34 24.44 -25.31
C GLU A 110 10.27 25.19 -23.97
N ASP A 111 9.27 26.05 -23.75
CA ASP A 111 9.11 26.77 -22.48
C ASP A 111 8.73 25.81 -21.37
N ASP A 112 7.83 24.85 -21.64
CA ASP A 112 7.46 23.80 -20.67
C ASP A 112 8.63 22.86 -20.37
N PHE A 113 9.36 22.46 -21.41
CA PHE A 113 10.57 21.65 -21.23
C PHE A 113 11.60 22.36 -20.37
N ASN A 114 11.85 23.65 -20.64
CA ASN A 114 12.82 24.44 -19.88
C ASN A 114 12.36 24.69 -18.44
N ALA A 115 11.06 24.89 -18.19
CA ALA A 115 10.50 25.05 -16.85
C ALA A 115 10.69 23.75 -16.03
N LEU A 116 10.41 22.58 -16.63
CA LEU A 116 10.64 21.30 -15.98
C LEU A 116 12.15 21.07 -15.70
N MET A 117 13.01 21.28 -16.69
CA MET A 117 14.46 21.18 -16.50
C MET A 117 14.96 22.10 -15.40
N ALA A 118 14.47 23.34 -15.31
CA ALA A 118 14.86 24.28 -14.26
C ALA A 118 14.46 23.79 -12.87
N LYS A 119 13.28 23.17 -12.75
CA LYS A 119 12.82 22.55 -11.49
C LYS A 119 13.72 21.38 -11.10
N LEU A 120 13.99 20.45 -12.00
CA LEU A 120 14.89 19.31 -11.72
C LEU A 120 16.30 19.80 -11.37
N ASP A 121 16.77 20.84 -12.04
CA ASP A 121 18.04 21.51 -11.76
C ASP A 121 18.13 22.00 -10.33
N SER A 122 17.10 22.70 -9.85
CA SER A 122 17.07 23.24 -8.48
C SER A 122 17.20 22.13 -7.44
N LEU A 123 16.55 20.98 -7.68
CA LEU A 123 16.64 19.79 -6.81
C LEU A 123 18.00 19.09 -6.94
N TYR A 124 18.58 19.05 -8.15
CA TYR A 124 19.92 18.51 -8.35
C TYR A 124 20.98 19.30 -7.56
N GLN A 125 20.88 20.64 -7.55
CA GLN A 125 21.80 21.51 -6.81
C GLN A 125 21.78 21.27 -5.30
N VAL A 126 20.66 20.84 -4.74
CA VAL A 126 20.53 20.50 -3.32
C VAL A 126 20.74 19.01 -3.01
N GLY A 127 21.22 18.24 -3.99
CA GLY A 127 21.70 16.88 -3.78
C GLY A 127 20.84 15.75 -4.34
N CYS A 128 19.66 16.04 -4.93
CA CYS A 128 18.84 15.01 -5.58
C CYS A 128 19.57 14.41 -6.79
N ARG A 129 19.49 13.10 -6.97
CA ARG A 129 20.13 12.37 -8.08
C ARG A 129 19.18 11.44 -8.84
N TYR A 130 17.98 11.26 -8.32
CA TYR A 130 16.95 10.41 -8.89
C TYR A 130 15.71 11.23 -9.16
N PHE A 131 15.17 11.13 -10.35
CA PHE A 131 13.99 11.88 -10.78
C PHE A 131 12.92 10.97 -11.36
N ALA A 132 11.66 11.38 -11.19
CA ALA A 132 10.51 10.70 -11.75
C ALA A 132 9.54 11.68 -12.41
N ILE A 133 8.90 11.26 -13.50
CA ILE A 133 7.86 12.04 -14.18
C ILE A 133 6.62 11.17 -14.27
N PHE A 134 5.52 11.65 -13.71
CA PHE A 134 4.28 10.89 -13.59
C PHE A 134 3.17 11.49 -14.44
N PHE A 135 2.47 10.61 -15.18
CA PHE A 135 1.32 10.92 -16.04
C PHE A 135 0.08 10.15 -15.63
N ASP A 136 0.02 9.73 -14.37
CA ASP A 136 -1.13 9.05 -13.79
C ASP A 136 -2.31 10.02 -13.58
N ASP A 137 -3.52 9.46 -13.54
CA ASP A 137 -4.78 10.15 -13.25
C ASP A 137 -5.09 11.34 -14.18
N ILE A 138 -4.72 11.21 -15.44
CA ILE A 138 -5.09 12.13 -16.52
C ILE A 138 -5.77 11.35 -17.66
N THR A 139 -6.45 12.07 -18.55
CA THR A 139 -7.03 11.47 -19.76
C THR A 139 -5.96 11.30 -20.83
N ALA A 140 -5.91 10.13 -21.47
CA ALA A 140 -5.06 9.89 -22.63
C ALA A 140 -5.79 10.30 -23.91
N GLU A 141 -5.19 11.19 -24.68
CA GLU A 141 -5.65 11.56 -26.03
C GLU A 141 -4.89 10.75 -27.10
N PRO A 142 -5.43 10.64 -28.32
CA PRO A 142 -4.74 9.97 -29.41
C PRO A 142 -3.34 10.53 -29.67
N GLY A 143 -2.35 9.66 -29.69
CA GLY A 143 -0.95 10.02 -29.90
C GLY A 143 -0.18 10.46 -28.65
N ASP A 144 -0.82 10.57 -27.49
CA ASP A 144 -0.16 10.98 -26.26
C ASP A 144 0.90 9.97 -25.79
N GLY A 145 0.69 8.68 -26.01
CA GLY A 145 1.68 7.66 -25.67
C GLY A 145 3.01 7.92 -26.36
N LYS A 146 2.99 8.26 -27.64
CA LYS A 146 4.20 8.64 -28.40
C LYS A 146 4.79 9.96 -27.93
N LYS A 147 3.97 10.99 -27.69
CA LYS A 147 4.45 12.29 -27.24
C LYS A 147 5.11 12.19 -25.87
N GLN A 148 4.47 11.50 -24.91
CA GLN A 148 5.04 11.26 -23.58
C GLN A 148 6.37 10.50 -23.66
N ALA A 149 6.44 9.42 -24.44
CA ALA A 149 7.66 8.65 -24.61
C ALA A 149 8.81 9.50 -25.15
N LEU A 150 8.56 10.26 -26.24
CA LEU A 150 9.58 11.12 -26.85
C LEU A 150 10.01 12.27 -25.94
N PHE A 151 9.06 12.85 -25.19
CA PHE A 151 9.35 13.88 -24.20
C PHE A 151 10.23 13.36 -23.06
N LEU A 152 9.92 12.17 -22.52
CA LEU A 152 10.72 11.49 -21.50
C LEU A 152 12.13 11.19 -22.00
N ASN A 153 12.28 10.72 -23.24
CA ASN A 153 13.59 10.47 -23.85
C ASN A 153 14.41 11.77 -23.96
N LYS A 154 13.78 12.85 -24.48
CA LYS A 154 14.42 14.17 -24.57
C LYS A 154 14.89 14.67 -23.19
N LEU A 155 14.06 14.48 -22.17
CA LEU A 155 14.39 14.85 -20.80
C LEU A 155 15.55 14.03 -20.23
N GLN A 156 15.52 12.72 -20.43
CA GLN A 156 16.61 11.82 -20.01
C GLN A 156 17.94 12.19 -20.69
N ASP A 157 17.93 12.43 -22.01
CA ASP A 157 19.12 12.81 -22.76
C ASP A 157 19.70 14.16 -22.29
N ALA A 158 18.82 15.10 -21.93
CA ALA A 158 19.23 16.39 -21.36
C ALA A 158 19.86 16.24 -19.98
N LEU A 159 19.29 15.40 -19.12
CA LEU A 159 19.86 15.08 -17.80
C LEU A 159 21.22 14.39 -17.94
N ASP A 160 21.35 13.38 -18.80
CA ASP A 160 22.60 12.64 -19.03
C ASP A 160 23.69 13.54 -19.63
N THR A 161 23.30 14.49 -20.49
CA THR A 161 24.23 15.47 -21.05
C THR A 161 24.71 16.46 -20.01
N LYS A 162 23.81 16.90 -19.13
CA LYS A 162 24.10 17.94 -18.13
C LYS A 162 24.80 17.39 -16.90
N TYR A 163 24.48 16.17 -16.47
CA TYR A 163 24.93 15.55 -15.23
C TYR A 163 25.55 14.19 -15.44
N SER A 164 26.80 14.01 -15.03
CA SER A 164 27.53 12.74 -15.18
C SER A 164 27.09 11.65 -14.18
N ASP A 165 26.33 12.03 -13.16
CA ASP A 165 25.85 11.15 -12.08
C ASP A 165 24.31 11.14 -11.98
N SER A 166 23.61 11.52 -13.07
CA SER A 166 22.16 11.33 -13.18
C SER A 166 21.83 9.83 -13.29
N ASN A 167 20.69 9.47 -12.74
CA ASN A 167 20.16 8.12 -12.83
C ASN A 167 19.03 8.06 -13.87
N PRO A 168 18.70 6.88 -14.39
CA PRO A 168 17.55 6.72 -15.26
C PRO A 168 16.27 7.23 -14.63
N LEU A 169 15.45 7.93 -15.43
CA LEU A 169 14.14 8.38 -15.03
C LEU A 169 13.23 7.21 -14.65
N ILE A 170 12.31 7.50 -13.74
CA ILE A 170 11.18 6.63 -13.42
C ILE A 170 9.92 7.31 -13.93
N THR A 171 9.00 6.55 -14.51
CA THR A 171 7.72 7.09 -14.99
C THR A 171 6.54 6.21 -14.60
N VAL A 172 5.40 6.85 -14.36
CA VAL A 172 4.08 6.23 -14.37
C VAL A 172 3.36 6.74 -15.61
N PRO A 173 3.05 5.90 -16.60
CA PRO A 173 2.32 6.31 -17.79
C PRO A 173 0.84 6.55 -17.47
N THR A 174 0.11 7.22 -18.37
CA THR A 174 -1.35 7.43 -18.20
C THR A 174 -2.13 6.11 -18.14
N GLN A 175 -1.70 5.10 -18.92
CA GLN A 175 -2.25 3.75 -18.83
C GLN A 175 -1.33 2.87 -17.95
N TYR A 176 -1.53 2.93 -16.65
CA TYR A 176 -0.63 2.37 -15.65
C TYR A 176 -1.10 1.05 -15.00
N CYS A 177 -2.18 0.44 -15.48
CA CYS A 177 -2.62 -0.90 -15.05
C CYS A 177 -3.12 -1.71 -16.24
N ILE A 178 -3.20 -3.04 -16.12
CA ILE A 178 -3.62 -3.92 -17.22
C ILE A 178 -4.97 -3.48 -17.80
N GLN A 179 -5.94 -3.17 -16.94
CA GLN A 179 -7.26 -2.69 -17.38
C GLN A 179 -7.19 -1.43 -18.25
N HIS A 180 -6.20 -0.56 -18.02
CA HIS A 180 -5.97 0.62 -18.86
C HIS A 180 -5.23 0.28 -20.15
N MET A 181 -4.32 -0.71 -20.14
CA MET A 181 -3.44 -1.06 -21.24
C MET A 181 -4.12 -1.83 -22.37
N ILE A 182 -5.16 -2.62 -22.05
CA ILE A 182 -5.89 -3.46 -23.01
C ILE A 182 -7.33 -3.02 -23.19
N ASP A 183 -7.91 -3.36 -24.34
CA ASP A 183 -9.34 -3.21 -24.61
C ASP A 183 -10.16 -4.43 -24.15
N ASP A 184 -11.49 -4.38 -24.31
CA ASP A 184 -12.39 -5.48 -23.93
C ASP A 184 -12.17 -6.77 -24.74
N GLN A 185 -11.46 -6.71 -25.87
CA GLN A 185 -11.07 -7.84 -26.70
C GLN A 185 -9.68 -8.38 -26.34
N GLY A 186 -8.98 -7.76 -25.39
CA GLY A 186 -7.64 -8.13 -24.97
C GLY A 186 -6.52 -7.59 -25.87
N ASN A 187 -6.81 -6.67 -26.79
CA ASN A 187 -5.79 -6.02 -27.61
C ASN A 187 -5.14 -4.88 -26.83
N VAL A 188 -3.82 -4.73 -27.00
CA VAL A 188 -3.09 -3.59 -26.42
C VAL A 188 -3.55 -2.30 -27.10
N LYS A 189 -3.92 -1.30 -26.29
CA LYS A 189 -4.39 0.01 -26.79
C LYS A 189 -3.24 0.80 -27.41
N GLU A 190 -3.59 1.71 -28.35
CA GLU A 190 -2.64 2.54 -29.10
C GLU A 190 -1.66 3.29 -28.18
N TYR A 191 -2.16 3.94 -27.13
CA TYR A 191 -1.31 4.64 -26.17
C TYR A 191 -0.19 3.75 -25.61
N THR A 192 -0.54 2.55 -25.11
CA THR A 192 0.43 1.61 -24.55
C THR A 192 1.38 1.08 -25.63
N GLN A 193 0.88 0.80 -26.85
CA GLN A 193 1.73 0.42 -27.99
C GLN A 193 2.77 1.49 -28.31
N ASP A 194 2.35 2.75 -28.30
CA ASP A 194 3.22 3.91 -28.54
C ASP A 194 4.29 4.03 -27.45
N MET A 195 3.90 3.93 -26.17
CA MET A 195 4.86 3.92 -25.07
C MET A 195 5.91 2.82 -25.25
N VAL A 196 5.48 1.59 -25.58
CA VAL A 196 6.40 0.46 -25.83
C VAL A 196 7.34 0.68 -27.01
N ASN A 197 6.84 1.30 -28.09
CA ASN A 197 7.61 1.46 -29.33
C ASN A 197 8.60 2.63 -29.28
N TYR A 198 8.35 3.66 -28.49
CA TYR A 198 9.13 4.90 -28.52
C TYR A 198 9.89 5.21 -27.23
N LEU A 199 9.54 4.62 -26.08
CA LEU A 199 10.22 4.91 -24.80
C LEU A 199 11.58 4.20 -24.72
N ASP A 200 12.60 4.95 -24.36
CA ASP A 200 13.96 4.43 -24.10
C ASP A 200 13.92 3.31 -23.02
N GLU A 201 14.65 2.22 -23.30
CA GLU A 201 14.67 1.05 -22.42
C GLU A 201 15.24 1.32 -21.02
N LYS A 202 16.12 2.33 -20.88
CA LYS A 202 16.70 2.70 -19.59
C LYS A 202 15.70 3.31 -18.63
N ILE A 203 14.61 3.94 -19.13
CA ILE A 203 13.58 4.57 -18.28
C ILE A 203 12.71 3.50 -17.61
N THR A 204 12.65 3.52 -16.30
CA THR A 204 11.86 2.56 -15.52
C THR A 204 10.38 2.93 -15.57
N VAL A 205 9.53 1.99 -15.95
CA VAL A 205 8.07 2.16 -15.98
C VAL A 205 7.46 1.49 -14.75
N LEU A 206 6.64 2.22 -14.00
CA LEU A 206 5.84 1.69 -12.90
C LEU A 206 4.42 1.40 -13.35
N TYR A 207 3.81 0.36 -12.77
CA TYR A 207 2.39 0.02 -12.96
C TYR A 207 1.79 -0.50 -11.65
N THR A 208 0.44 -0.51 -11.54
CA THR A 208 -0.27 -0.83 -10.29
C THR A 208 -0.86 -2.25 -10.27
N GLY A 209 -0.57 -3.08 -11.26
CA GLY A 209 -1.15 -4.42 -11.40
C GLY A 209 -2.32 -4.47 -12.36
N ASP A 210 -3.30 -5.32 -12.08
CA ASP A 210 -4.45 -5.53 -12.97
C ASP A 210 -5.38 -4.31 -13.03
N ARG A 211 -5.45 -3.56 -11.92
CA ARG A 211 -6.30 -2.39 -11.71
C ARG A 211 -5.54 -1.27 -11.01
N VAL A 212 -6.18 -0.11 -10.85
CA VAL A 212 -5.65 1.01 -10.05
C VAL A 212 -5.37 0.55 -8.61
N VAL A 213 -6.34 -0.11 -7.98
CA VAL A 213 -6.17 -0.83 -6.71
C VAL A 213 -6.40 -2.30 -7.00
N SER A 214 -5.35 -3.11 -6.92
CA SER A 214 -5.39 -4.54 -7.19
C SER A 214 -5.44 -5.34 -5.89
N ASP A 215 -6.21 -6.44 -5.85
CA ASP A 215 -6.22 -7.38 -4.72
C ASP A 215 -4.94 -8.22 -4.63
N GLY A 216 -4.17 -8.26 -5.72
CA GLY A 216 -2.89 -8.93 -5.85
C GLY A 216 -2.34 -8.78 -7.26
N ILE A 217 -1.09 -9.17 -7.45
CA ILE A 217 -0.42 -9.30 -8.75
C ILE A 217 0.19 -10.69 -8.78
N SER A 218 -0.42 -11.63 -9.53
CA SER A 218 0.17 -12.96 -9.70
C SER A 218 1.40 -12.90 -10.61
N ASP A 219 2.27 -13.94 -10.54
CA ASP A 219 3.40 -14.06 -11.46
C ASP A 219 2.93 -14.08 -12.93
N GLU A 220 1.77 -14.65 -13.21
CA GLU A 220 1.17 -14.70 -14.53
C GLU A 220 0.69 -13.32 -15.01
N SER A 221 0.03 -12.56 -14.15
CA SER A 221 -0.37 -11.18 -14.43
C SER A 221 0.83 -10.25 -14.61
N TYR A 222 1.85 -10.38 -13.75
CA TYR A 222 3.09 -9.63 -13.90
C TYR A 222 3.80 -9.94 -15.23
N LYS A 223 3.86 -11.23 -15.57
CA LYS A 223 4.41 -11.67 -16.86
C LYS A 223 3.64 -11.08 -18.04
N MET A 224 2.31 -11.04 -18.00
CA MET A 224 1.48 -10.41 -19.03
C MET A 224 1.87 -8.95 -19.23
N ALA A 225 1.99 -8.17 -18.15
CA ALA A 225 2.39 -6.76 -18.21
C ALA A 225 3.81 -6.58 -18.79
N THR A 226 4.76 -7.42 -18.37
CA THR A 226 6.14 -7.39 -18.88
C THR A 226 6.23 -7.82 -20.34
N ASP A 227 5.40 -8.76 -20.79
CA ASP A 227 5.30 -9.16 -22.20
C ASP A 227 4.75 -8.02 -23.08
N ILE A 228 3.73 -7.27 -22.57
CA ILE A 228 3.20 -6.08 -23.25
C ILE A 228 4.30 -5.03 -23.41
N TYR A 229 4.99 -4.67 -22.32
CA TYR A 229 6.04 -3.65 -22.33
C TYR A 229 7.39 -4.13 -22.88
N LYS A 230 7.57 -5.43 -23.09
CA LYS A 230 8.82 -6.09 -23.54
C LYS A 230 10.03 -5.76 -22.66
N ARG A 231 9.79 -5.46 -21.39
CA ARG A 231 10.79 -5.13 -20.36
C ARG A 231 10.26 -5.45 -18.96
N SER A 232 11.15 -5.59 -17.99
CA SER A 232 10.76 -5.66 -16.57
C SER A 232 10.16 -4.34 -16.12
N LEU A 233 9.07 -4.41 -15.36
CA LEU A 233 8.36 -3.26 -14.81
C LEU A 233 8.65 -3.08 -13.33
N GLY A 234 8.52 -1.86 -12.84
CA GLY A 234 8.39 -1.58 -11.43
C GLY A 234 6.92 -1.64 -11.01
N ILE A 235 6.69 -1.86 -9.73
CA ILE A 235 5.36 -1.89 -9.13
C ILE A 235 5.16 -0.64 -8.28
N TRP A 236 4.08 0.08 -8.53
CA TRP A 236 3.48 1.03 -7.59
C TRP A 236 2.33 0.29 -6.90
N TRP A 237 2.53 -0.07 -5.63
CA TRP A 237 1.57 -0.89 -4.91
C TRP A 237 0.62 -0.04 -4.05
N ASN A 238 -0.68 -0.04 -4.40
CA ASN A 238 -1.71 0.74 -3.72
C ASN A 238 -2.29 0.01 -2.49
N TYR A 239 -1.40 -0.41 -1.59
CA TYR A 239 -1.68 -0.84 -0.22
C TYR A 239 -0.44 -0.51 0.65
N PRO A 240 -0.60 0.18 1.78
CA PRO A 240 -1.80 0.41 2.58
C PRO A 240 -2.57 1.73 2.30
N VAL A 241 -2.37 2.41 1.17
CA VAL A 241 -3.05 3.69 0.90
C VAL A 241 -4.56 3.60 1.17
N ASN A 242 -5.10 4.65 1.81
CA ASN A 242 -6.50 4.72 2.19
C ASN A 242 -7.21 6.01 1.77
N ASP A 243 -6.62 6.82 0.91
CA ASP A 243 -7.18 8.10 0.45
C ASP A 243 -8.56 7.96 -0.22
N TYR A 244 -8.79 6.85 -0.92
CA TYR A 244 -10.09 6.52 -1.52
C TYR A 244 -11.13 5.99 -0.51
N LEU A 245 -10.71 5.68 0.72
CA LEU A 245 -11.54 5.17 1.81
C LEU A 245 -10.98 5.62 3.19
N PRO A 246 -10.90 6.95 3.46
CA PRO A 246 -10.12 7.50 4.56
C PRO A 246 -10.65 7.15 5.95
N MET A 247 -11.89 6.60 6.05
CA MET A 247 -12.47 6.11 7.30
C MET A 247 -11.92 4.73 7.71
N LYS A 248 -11.18 4.02 6.85
CA LYS A 248 -10.56 2.73 7.16
C LYS A 248 -9.05 2.84 7.37
N LEU A 249 -8.52 1.93 8.16
CA LEU A 249 -7.09 1.69 8.27
C LEU A 249 -6.73 0.37 7.55
N ALA A 250 -5.57 0.34 6.92
CA ALA A 250 -5.02 -0.82 6.23
C ALA A 250 -3.79 -1.33 6.99
N LEU A 251 -4.01 -2.12 8.04
CA LEU A 251 -2.97 -2.56 8.99
C LEU A 251 -2.47 -3.99 8.74
N GLY A 252 -2.84 -4.60 7.61
CA GLY A 252 -2.41 -5.94 7.24
C GLY A 252 -1.00 -5.98 6.64
N PRO A 253 -0.45 -7.18 6.40
CA PRO A 253 0.81 -7.34 5.68
C PRO A 253 0.66 -7.08 4.19
N ILE A 254 1.78 -6.80 3.52
CA ILE A 254 1.89 -6.93 2.07
C ILE A 254 1.73 -8.40 1.71
N GLU A 255 0.91 -8.70 0.71
CA GLU A 255 0.70 -10.07 0.24
C GLU A 255 0.33 -10.13 -1.25
N LYS A 256 0.31 -11.35 -1.82
CA LYS A 256 -0.13 -11.62 -3.19
C LYS A 256 0.64 -10.83 -4.26
N LEU A 257 1.94 -10.66 -4.08
CA LEU A 257 2.82 -10.02 -5.05
C LEU A 257 3.69 -11.04 -5.80
N PRO A 258 4.23 -10.69 -6.99
CA PRO A 258 5.03 -11.60 -7.82
C PRO A 258 6.30 -12.09 -7.11
N THR A 259 6.69 -13.33 -7.36
CA THR A 259 7.82 -13.97 -6.69
C THR A 259 9.16 -13.75 -7.38
N ALA A 260 9.19 -13.28 -8.63
CA ALA A 260 10.42 -13.12 -9.39
C ALA A 260 10.38 -11.97 -10.42
N ASN A 261 11.57 -11.49 -10.78
CA ASN A 261 11.81 -10.53 -11.88
C ASN A 261 11.19 -9.12 -11.69
N VAL A 262 10.78 -8.74 -10.50
CA VAL A 262 10.28 -7.39 -10.22
C VAL A 262 11.44 -6.40 -10.29
N LYS A 263 11.31 -5.36 -11.13
CA LYS A 263 12.37 -4.36 -11.35
C LYS A 263 12.54 -3.44 -10.16
N SER A 264 11.43 -2.96 -9.62
CA SER A 264 11.38 -2.10 -8.43
C SER A 264 9.99 -2.18 -7.80
N ILE A 265 9.88 -1.83 -6.53
CA ILE A 265 8.59 -1.74 -5.85
C ILE A 265 8.51 -0.54 -4.92
N PHE A 266 7.39 0.17 -5.00
CA PHE A 266 7.10 1.32 -4.13
C PHE A 266 5.70 1.18 -3.56
N TYR A 267 5.60 1.25 -2.24
CA TYR A 267 4.35 1.13 -1.48
C TYR A 267 3.75 2.51 -1.27
N ASN A 268 2.51 2.71 -1.70
CA ASN A 268 1.75 3.94 -1.45
C ASN A 268 1.13 3.84 -0.04
N PRO A 269 1.50 4.71 0.91
CA PRO A 269 1.12 4.60 2.32
C PRO A 269 -0.23 5.27 2.62
N MET A 270 -0.72 5.09 3.84
CA MET A 270 -1.81 5.90 4.41
C MET A 270 -1.32 7.30 4.80
N GLY A 271 -2.27 8.24 4.96
CA GLY A 271 -1.99 9.51 5.64
C GLY A 271 -1.48 9.32 7.09
N GLN A 272 -1.86 8.24 7.75
CA GLN A 272 -1.42 7.81 9.09
C GLN A 272 0.00 7.24 9.03
N VAL A 273 0.97 8.08 9.34
CA VAL A 273 2.40 7.79 9.15
C VAL A 273 2.87 6.60 9.98
N GLN A 274 2.59 6.64 11.28
CA GLN A 274 3.09 5.62 12.21
C GLN A 274 2.42 4.27 11.98
N LEU A 275 1.12 4.27 11.70
CA LEU A 275 0.38 3.05 11.42
C LEU A 275 0.74 2.44 10.06
N SER A 276 1.13 3.24 9.07
CA SER A 276 1.65 2.74 7.79
C SER A 276 2.89 1.87 7.94
N LYS A 277 3.71 2.12 8.97
CA LYS A 277 4.95 1.39 9.22
C LYS A 277 4.72 -0.12 9.44
N ILE A 278 3.56 -0.53 9.97
CA ILE A 278 3.22 -1.95 10.14
C ILE A 278 3.29 -2.68 8.78
N CYS A 279 2.59 -2.14 7.79
CA CYS A 279 2.55 -2.70 6.45
C CYS A 279 3.89 -2.53 5.72
N LEU A 280 4.49 -1.34 5.79
CA LEU A 280 5.74 -1.01 5.09
C LEU A 280 6.92 -1.90 5.52
N ALA A 281 6.99 -2.29 6.80
CA ALA A 281 8.02 -3.22 7.27
C ALA A 281 7.91 -4.58 6.56
N THR A 282 6.67 -5.08 6.40
CA THR A 282 6.44 -6.35 5.68
C THR A 282 6.77 -6.23 4.19
N GLY A 283 6.60 -5.03 3.63
CA GLY A 283 7.02 -4.72 2.26
C GLY A 283 8.53 -4.79 2.07
N GLY A 284 9.29 -4.35 3.08
CA GLY A 284 10.75 -4.49 3.10
C GLY A 284 11.19 -5.95 3.12
N ASP A 285 10.56 -6.78 3.94
CA ASP A 285 10.87 -8.22 4.02
C ASP A 285 10.51 -8.95 2.71
N TYR A 286 9.33 -8.65 2.12
CA TYR A 286 8.98 -9.16 0.79
C TYR A 286 10.03 -8.78 -0.25
N ALA A 287 10.42 -7.52 -0.31
CA ALA A 287 11.34 -7.04 -1.34
C ALA A 287 12.76 -7.57 -1.21
N MET A 288 13.14 -8.07 -0.03
CA MET A 288 14.43 -8.75 0.19
C MET A 288 14.43 -10.20 -0.27
N SER A 289 13.30 -10.90 -0.19
CA SER A 289 13.23 -12.33 -0.48
C SER A 289 11.83 -12.71 -0.98
N PRO A 290 11.43 -12.26 -2.18
CA PRO A 290 10.06 -12.45 -2.69
C PRO A 290 9.61 -13.91 -2.76
N ASP A 291 10.54 -14.85 -3.02
CA ASP A 291 10.30 -16.28 -3.16
C ASP A 291 10.12 -17.05 -1.83
N THR A 292 10.61 -16.48 -0.73
CA THR A 292 10.55 -17.13 0.59
C THR A 292 9.80 -16.31 1.64
N TYR A 293 9.23 -15.18 1.22
CA TYR A 293 8.50 -14.28 2.10
C TYR A 293 7.24 -14.95 2.67
N ASP A 294 7.09 -14.87 4.01
CA ASP A 294 5.88 -15.28 4.72
C ASP A 294 5.18 -14.04 5.31
N PRO A 295 4.00 -13.65 4.76
CA PRO A 295 3.32 -12.43 5.17
C PRO A 295 2.97 -12.38 6.66
N LEU A 296 2.49 -13.48 7.23
CA LEU A 296 2.00 -13.49 8.62
C LEU A 296 3.14 -13.43 9.61
N THR A 297 4.22 -14.17 9.38
CA THR A 297 5.41 -14.10 10.23
C THR A 297 6.05 -12.71 10.18
N SER A 298 6.18 -12.12 8.99
CA SER A 298 6.71 -10.77 8.83
C SER A 298 5.84 -9.74 9.55
N TRP A 299 4.52 -9.86 9.43
CA TRP A 299 3.56 -8.97 10.07
C TRP A 299 3.61 -9.04 11.60
N ASP A 300 3.69 -10.25 12.17
CA ASP A 300 3.86 -10.44 13.60
C ASP A 300 5.15 -9.78 14.11
N ASN A 301 6.25 -9.93 13.36
CA ASN A 301 7.52 -9.31 13.69
C ASN A 301 7.46 -7.78 13.59
N ALA A 302 6.79 -7.24 12.56
CA ALA A 302 6.63 -5.80 12.36
C ALA A 302 5.85 -5.16 13.52
N ILE A 303 4.71 -5.75 13.91
CA ILE A 303 3.92 -5.27 15.05
C ILE A 303 4.73 -5.35 16.35
N LYS A 304 5.40 -6.49 16.59
CA LYS A 304 6.23 -6.67 17.78
C LYS A 304 7.38 -5.67 17.86
N ALA A 305 8.05 -5.41 16.76
CA ALA A 305 9.16 -4.46 16.70
C ALA A 305 8.72 -3.02 16.95
N GLN A 306 7.53 -2.64 16.46
CA GLN A 306 7.02 -1.27 16.56
C GLN A 306 6.33 -1.00 17.91
N PHE A 307 5.59 -1.95 18.45
CA PHE A 307 4.72 -1.75 19.62
C PHE A 307 5.21 -2.41 20.91
N GLY A 308 6.25 -3.26 20.89
CA GLY A 308 6.82 -3.88 22.08
C GLY A 308 5.78 -4.60 22.92
N ASP A 309 5.59 -4.18 24.17
CA ASP A 309 4.62 -4.80 25.10
C ASP A 309 3.16 -4.60 24.68
N LEU A 310 2.87 -3.59 23.85
CA LEU A 310 1.53 -3.34 23.30
C LEU A 310 1.23 -4.19 22.05
N ALA A 311 2.20 -4.94 21.53
CA ALA A 311 2.07 -5.73 20.32
C ALA A 311 0.88 -6.70 20.33
N PRO A 312 0.58 -7.44 21.42
CA PRO A 312 -0.59 -8.32 21.47
C PRO A 312 -1.90 -7.55 21.26
N ALA A 313 -2.08 -6.43 21.94
CA ALA A 313 -3.27 -5.60 21.81
C ALA A 313 -3.39 -4.96 20.43
N MET A 314 -2.27 -4.44 19.88
CA MET A 314 -2.25 -3.88 18.55
C MET A 314 -2.53 -4.94 17.48
N LYS A 315 -2.05 -6.17 17.64
CA LYS A 315 -2.31 -7.28 16.71
C LYS A 315 -3.81 -7.59 16.62
N VAL A 316 -4.51 -7.66 17.74
CA VAL A 316 -5.97 -7.88 17.74
C VAL A 316 -6.67 -6.76 16.98
N PHE A 317 -6.39 -5.49 17.30
CA PHE A 317 -6.98 -4.36 16.58
C PHE A 317 -6.64 -4.36 15.10
N ALA A 318 -5.37 -4.57 14.75
CA ALA A 318 -4.92 -4.63 13.37
C ALA A 318 -5.58 -5.79 12.60
N THR A 319 -5.82 -6.94 13.25
CA THR A 319 -6.53 -8.07 12.63
C THR A 319 -7.96 -7.68 12.18
N HIS A 320 -8.60 -6.77 12.86
CA HIS A 320 -9.93 -6.22 12.51
C HIS A 320 -9.88 -5.01 11.56
N SER A 321 -8.70 -4.62 11.07
CA SER A 321 -8.47 -3.42 10.25
C SER A 321 -7.48 -3.68 9.12
N ARG A 322 -7.65 -4.76 8.35
CA ARG A 322 -6.73 -5.17 7.29
C ARG A 322 -7.29 -5.01 5.88
N HIS A 323 -8.59 -5.22 5.74
CA HIS A 323 -9.26 -5.25 4.44
C HIS A 323 -9.76 -3.88 4.03
N MET A 324 -9.46 -3.52 2.78
CA MET A 324 -9.93 -2.30 2.15
C MET A 324 -10.88 -2.68 1.03
N GLU A 325 -12.15 -2.29 1.15
CA GLU A 325 -13.15 -2.53 0.12
C GLU A 325 -14.07 -1.32 -0.05
N LYS A 326 -14.03 -0.71 -1.25
CA LYS A 326 -14.95 0.35 -1.68
C LYS A 326 -16.00 -0.19 -2.64
N SER A 327 -15.62 -1.18 -3.43
CA SER A 327 -16.49 -1.88 -4.40
C SER A 327 -15.85 -3.20 -4.81
N ASP A 328 -16.59 -4.04 -5.54
CA ASP A 328 -16.07 -5.31 -6.11
C ASP A 328 -14.81 -5.12 -6.96
N THR A 329 -14.58 -3.93 -7.49
CA THR A 329 -13.43 -3.60 -8.35
C THR A 329 -12.33 -2.82 -7.66
N ILE A 330 -12.57 -2.33 -6.45
CA ILE A 330 -11.62 -1.56 -5.64
C ILE A 330 -11.56 -2.20 -4.27
N LYS A 331 -10.72 -3.21 -4.14
CA LYS A 331 -10.49 -3.93 -2.89
C LYS A 331 -9.09 -4.50 -2.84
N CYS A 332 -8.51 -4.58 -1.66
CA CYS A 332 -7.19 -5.14 -1.40
C CYS A 332 -6.99 -5.46 0.09
N GLY A 333 -5.91 -6.15 0.39
CA GLY A 333 -5.53 -6.56 1.74
C GLY A 333 -6.23 -7.84 2.22
N PRO A 334 -5.67 -8.51 3.24
CA PRO A 334 -6.23 -9.75 3.78
C PRO A 334 -7.59 -9.53 4.47
N ALA A 335 -8.35 -10.61 4.61
CA ALA A 335 -9.65 -10.55 5.29
C ALA A 335 -9.53 -10.06 6.74
N ASP A 336 -10.48 -9.23 7.19
CA ASP A 336 -10.59 -8.83 8.58
C ASP A 336 -10.98 -10.02 9.45
N ALA A 337 -10.25 -10.26 10.55
CA ALA A 337 -10.53 -11.22 11.63
C ALA A 337 -11.26 -12.51 11.18
N PRO A 338 -10.66 -13.35 10.30
CA PRO A 338 -11.35 -14.51 9.74
C PRO A 338 -11.77 -15.52 10.82
N GLU A 339 -10.97 -15.73 11.86
CA GLU A 339 -11.30 -16.63 12.96
C GLU A 339 -12.58 -16.19 13.70
N PHE A 340 -12.71 -14.89 13.97
CA PHE A 340 -13.93 -14.34 14.57
C PHE A 340 -15.15 -14.56 13.67
N TYR A 341 -14.98 -14.30 12.36
CA TYR A 341 -16.06 -14.46 11.40
C TYR A 341 -16.49 -15.92 11.29
N GLU A 342 -15.55 -16.85 11.14
CA GLU A 342 -15.83 -18.29 11.01
C GLU A 342 -16.58 -18.82 12.23
N GLU A 343 -16.13 -18.47 13.43
CA GLU A 343 -16.76 -18.90 14.67
C GLU A 343 -18.16 -18.28 14.86
N GLY A 344 -18.30 -16.97 14.61
CA GLY A 344 -19.59 -16.29 14.71
C GLY A 344 -20.61 -16.83 13.68
N HIS A 345 -20.18 -17.02 12.44
CA HIS A 345 -21.00 -17.59 11.39
C HIS A 345 -21.44 -19.02 11.70
N GLN A 346 -20.52 -19.87 12.20
CA GLN A 346 -20.86 -21.24 12.60
C GLN A 346 -21.87 -21.27 13.74
N ALA A 347 -21.76 -20.35 14.71
CA ALA A 347 -22.72 -20.22 15.81
C ALA A 347 -24.14 -19.90 15.29
N VAL A 348 -24.26 -19.06 14.26
CA VAL A 348 -25.55 -18.74 13.61
C VAL A 348 -26.10 -19.97 12.85
N LEU A 349 -25.26 -20.69 12.11
CA LEU A 349 -25.66 -21.91 11.37
C LEU A 349 -26.12 -23.01 12.33
N ASP A 350 -25.40 -23.24 13.42
CA ASP A 350 -25.77 -24.26 14.41
C ASP A 350 -27.10 -23.92 15.08
N TYR A 351 -27.32 -22.62 15.38
CA TYR A 351 -28.62 -22.17 15.90
C TYR A 351 -29.76 -22.49 14.89
N GLN A 352 -29.58 -22.17 13.60
CA GLN A 352 -30.56 -22.45 12.56
C GLN A 352 -30.85 -23.96 12.43
N ALA A 353 -29.82 -24.78 12.56
CA ALA A 353 -29.91 -26.23 12.50
C ALA A 353 -30.42 -26.88 13.81
N GLN A 354 -30.64 -26.11 14.87
CA GLN A 354 -30.95 -26.55 16.22
C GLN A 354 -29.88 -27.50 16.80
N ILE A 355 -28.61 -27.27 16.46
CA ILE A 355 -27.44 -27.97 16.97
C ILE A 355 -26.90 -27.20 18.17
N PRO A 356 -26.59 -27.85 19.31
CA PRO A 356 -25.93 -27.16 20.42
C PRO A 356 -24.55 -26.60 19.97
N HIS A 357 -24.30 -25.31 20.21
CA HIS A 357 -23.02 -24.65 19.94
C HIS A 357 -22.30 -24.31 21.23
N ASP A 358 -20.97 -24.51 21.25
CA ASP A 358 -20.11 -24.07 22.37
C ASP A 358 -19.60 -22.65 22.08
N TYR A 359 -20.18 -21.67 22.71
CA TYR A 359 -19.88 -20.26 22.55
C TYR A 359 -18.59 -19.79 23.26
N THR A 360 -17.77 -20.71 23.81
CA THR A 360 -16.60 -20.35 24.62
C THR A 360 -15.59 -19.58 23.78
N LEU A 361 -15.23 -20.08 22.59
CA LEU A 361 -14.25 -19.42 21.72
C LEU A 361 -14.73 -18.00 21.30
N LEU A 362 -15.99 -17.85 20.89
CA LEU A 362 -16.51 -16.53 20.52
C LEU A 362 -16.51 -15.55 21.70
N GLN A 363 -16.79 -16.03 22.92
CA GLN A 363 -16.70 -15.23 24.14
C GLN A 363 -15.26 -14.80 24.42
N ASP A 364 -14.30 -15.72 24.29
CA ASP A 364 -12.88 -15.45 24.54
C ASP A 364 -12.34 -14.41 23.52
N LEU A 365 -12.70 -14.52 22.23
CA LEU A 365 -12.36 -13.55 21.20
C LEU A 365 -12.91 -12.15 21.52
N LEU A 366 -14.16 -12.04 21.98
CA LEU A 366 -14.77 -10.78 22.38
C LEU A 366 -14.10 -10.17 23.63
N ASP A 367 -13.69 -10.98 24.57
CA ASP A 367 -13.00 -10.53 25.77
C ASP A 367 -11.56 -10.10 25.46
N GLU A 368 -10.89 -10.75 24.49
CA GLU A 368 -9.60 -10.33 23.95
C GLU A 368 -9.71 -8.99 23.22
N MET A 369 -10.72 -8.79 22.35
CA MET A 369 -11.01 -7.50 21.71
C MET A 369 -11.20 -6.38 22.74
N GLN A 370 -11.98 -6.63 23.79
CA GLN A 370 -12.24 -5.66 24.86
C GLN A 370 -10.95 -5.32 25.63
N THR A 371 -10.15 -6.32 25.94
CA THR A 371 -8.86 -6.14 26.62
C THR A 371 -7.92 -5.32 25.77
N SER A 372 -7.81 -5.64 24.49
CA SER A 372 -6.99 -4.90 23.50
C SER A 372 -7.40 -3.45 23.40
N TYR A 373 -8.70 -3.17 23.26
CA TYR A 373 -9.22 -1.80 23.25
C TYR A 373 -8.79 -1.04 24.50
N ASN A 374 -8.99 -1.61 25.70
CA ASN A 374 -8.65 -0.96 26.95
C ASN A 374 -7.15 -0.68 27.06
N THR A 375 -6.31 -1.62 26.67
CA THR A 375 -4.85 -1.47 26.67
C THR A 375 -4.42 -0.36 25.72
N LEU A 376 -4.88 -0.37 24.46
CA LEU A 376 -4.52 0.65 23.48
C LEU A 376 -4.98 2.05 23.90
N MET A 377 -6.19 2.20 24.40
CA MET A 377 -6.71 3.50 24.86
C MET A 377 -5.96 4.09 26.06
N ASN A 378 -5.36 3.25 26.90
CA ASN A 378 -4.68 3.69 28.11
C ASN A 378 -3.16 3.86 27.94
N GLU A 379 -2.55 3.13 27.01
CA GLU A 379 -1.10 2.96 26.96
C GLU A 379 -0.46 3.39 25.63
N LEU A 380 -1.23 3.60 24.53
CA LEU A 380 -0.68 4.15 23.31
C LEU A 380 -0.17 5.58 23.52
N GLN A 381 0.96 5.88 22.93
CA GLN A 381 1.46 7.26 22.87
C GLN A 381 0.48 8.15 22.12
N GLU A 382 0.42 9.42 22.50
CA GLU A 382 -0.57 10.39 22.03
C GLU A 382 -0.63 10.49 20.50
N ASP A 383 0.53 10.55 19.83
CA ASP A 383 0.61 10.65 18.36
C ASP A 383 0.05 9.41 17.66
N LEU A 384 0.38 8.22 18.14
CA LEU A 384 -0.17 6.95 17.63
C LEU A 384 -1.66 6.82 17.90
N LEU A 385 -2.10 7.21 19.10
CA LEU A 385 -3.51 7.19 19.46
C LEU A 385 -4.31 8.15 18.55
N ALA A 386 -3.77 9.32 18.24
CA ALA A 386 -4.41 10.27 17.35
C ALA A 386 -4.67 9.70 15.95
N GLU A 387 -3.75 8.86 15.44
CA GLU A 387 -3.90 8.22 14.12
C GLU A 387 -5.02 7.17 14.05
N CYS A 388 -5.46 6.59 15.18
CA CYS A 388 -6.48 5.52 15.20
C CYS A 388 -7.64 5.73 16.18
N LEU A 389 -7.72 6.86 16.85
CA LEU A 389 -8.69 7.09 17.91
C LEU A 389 -10.14 6.86 17.46
N VAL A 390 -10.52 7.37 16.31
CA VAL A 390 -11.89 7.23 15.81
C VAL A 390 -12.21 5.78 15.45
N GLN A 391 -11.25 5.03 14.93
CA GLN A 391 -11.41 3.60 14.64
C GLN A 391 -11.48 2.78 15.93
N LEU A 392 -10.69 3.11 16.96
CA LEU A 392 -10.80 2.48 18.28
C LEU A 392 -12.18 2.74 18.92
N GLN A 393 -12.72 3.96 18.79
CA GLN A 393 -14.07 4.26 19.27
C GLN A 393 -15.14 3.43 18.54
N GLN A 394 -15.00 3.24 17.24
CA GLN A 394 -15.90 2.38 16.47
C GLN A 394 -15.72 0.91 16.88
N PHE A 395 -14.50 0.46 17.09
CA PHE A 395 -14.19 -0.89 17.55
C PHE A 395 -14.88 -1.20 18.89
N LEU A 396 -14.87 -0.27 19.84
CA LEU A 396 -15.61 -0.43 21.11
C LEU A 396 -17.12 -0.61 20.88
N ARG A 397 -17.73 0.19 19.98
CA ARG A 397 -19.18 0.05 19.68
C ARG A 397 -19.47 -1.33 19.12
N ILE A 398 -18.62 -1.82 18.22
CA ILE A 398 -18.74 -3.16 17.62
C ILE A 398 -18.63 -4.23 18.71
N ILE A 399 -17.60 -4.20 19.56
CA ILE A 399 -17.42 -5.17 20.68
C ILE A 399 -18.65 -5.24 21.56
N PHE A 400 -19.20 -4.07 21.94
CA PHE A 400 -20.39 -4.02 22.78
C PHE A 400 -21.61 -4.63 22.08
N THR A 401 -21.79 -4.34 20.80
CA THR A 401 -22.91 -4.85 20.00
C THR A 401 -22.80 -6.36 19.76
N ASP A 402 -21.58 -6.86 19.50
CA ASP A 402 -21.32 -8.29 19.38
C ASP A 402 -21.63 -9.07 20.67
N LYS A 403 -21.33 -8.50 21.83
CA LYS A 403 -21.69 -9.08 23.12
C LYS A 403 -23.22 -9.20 23.28
N VAL A 404 -23.96 -8.21 22.75
CA VAL A 404 -25.44 -8.27 22.74
C VAL A 404 -25.94 -9.30 21.72
N ALA A 405 -25.31 -9.42 20.56
CA ALA A 405 -25.62 -10.43 19.56
C ALA A 405 -25.37 -11.85 20.09
N LEU A 406 -24.23 -12.10 20.70
CA LEU A 406 -23.91 -13.38 21.35
C LEU A 406 -24.90 -13.73 22.45
N LYS A 407 -25.31 -12.73 23.26
CA LYS A 407 -26.35 -12.94 24.27
C LYS A 407 -27.67 -13.36 23.64
N SER A 408 -28.08 -12.74 22.53
CA SER A 408 -29.29 -13.10 21.81
C SER A 408 -29.30 -14.56 21.35
N LEU A 409 -28.16 -15.06 20.84
CA LEU A 409 -27.99 -16.47 20.49
C LEU A 409 -28.09 -17.40 21.72
N LYS A 410 -27.40 -17.10 22.81
CA LYS A 410 -27.41 -17.90 24.06
C LYS A 410 -28.80 -17.96 24.68
N GLU A 411 -29.53 -16.86 24.67
CA GLU A 411 -30.88 -16.76 25.26
C GLU A 411 -31.98 -17.17 24.27
N GLN A 412 -31.63 -17.45 23.02
CA GLN A 412 -32.55 -17.82 21.93
C GLN A 412 -33.66 -16.78 21.69
N MET A 413 -33.32 -15.51 21.88
CA MET A 413 -34.24 -14.38 21.76
C MET A 413 -33.49 -13.11 21.36
N LEU A 414 -34.00 -12.42 20.34
CA LEU A 414 -33.43 -11.13 19.94
C LEU A 414 -33.48 -10.11 21.09
N ASP A 415 -32.35 -9.60 21.50
CA ASP A 415 -32.29 -8.45 22.38
C ASP A 415 -32.79 -7.21 21.61
N ALA A 416 -33.84 -6.56 22.10
CA ALA A 416 -34.51 -5.44 21.43
C ALA A 416 -33.55 -4.27 21.09
N ARG A 417 -32.41 -4.18 21.77
CA ARG A 417 -31.41 -3.10 21.56
C ARG A 417 -30.51 -3.39 20.37
N LEU A 418 -30.43 -4.64 19.88
CA LEU A 418 -29.41 -5.03 18.91
C LEU A 418 -29.55 -4.25 17.59
N VAL A 419 -30.76 -4.03 17.12
CA VAL A 419 -31.02 -3.24 15.90
C VAL A 419 -30.63 -1.78 16.09
N ASP A 420 -30.94 -1.17 17.24
CA ASP A 420 -30.56 0.21 17.51
C ASP A 420 -29.05 0.37 17.60
N LEU A 421 -28.34 -0.56 18.26
CA LEU A 421 -26.89 -0.56 18.35
C LEU A 421 -26.23 -0.74 16.99
N ARG A 422 -26.78 -1.60 16.12
CA ARG A 422 -26.29 -1.74 14.74
C ARG A 422 -26.48 -0.45 13.93
N ASN A 423 -27.59 0.25 14.13
CA ASN A 423 -27.82 1.55 13.50
C ASN A 423 -26.86 2.62 14.02
N GLU A 424 -26.46 2.58 15.30
CA GLU A 424 -25.41 3.46 15.83
C GLU A 424 -24.06 3.19 15.16
N ILE A 425 -23.68 1.92 14.95
CA ILE A 425 -22.48 1.57 14.17
C ILE A 425 -22.58 2.17 12.75
N ALA A 426 -23.68 1.95 12.04
CA ALA A 426 -23.89 2.45 10.69
C ALA A 426 -23.83 4.00 10.61
N SER A 427 -24.36 4.69 11.59
CA SER A 427 -24.31 6.16 11.65
C SER A 427 -22.89 6.72 11.76
N PHE A 428 -21.94 5.91 12.24
CA PHE A 428 -20.55 6.32 12.42
C PHE A 428 -19.62 5.85 11.28
N GLU A 429 -20.11 5.04 10.34
CA GLU A 429 -19.30 4.48 9.23
C GLU A 429 -18.71 5.55 8.30
N SER A 430 -19.28 6.75 8.25
CA SER A 430 -18.70 7.88 7.53
C SER A 430 -17.44 8.47 8.20
N VAL A 431 -17.21 8.15 9.48
CA VAL A 431 -16.09 8.64 10.29
C VAL A 431 -15.05 7.54 10.49
N ALA A 432 -15.51 6.33 10.82
CA ALA A 432 -14.64 5.18 11.03
C ALA A 432 -15.35 3.87 10.66
N ARG A 433 -14.62 2.99 9.96
CA ARG A 433 -15.07 1.64 9.58
C ARG A 433 -14.03 0.63 10.04
N VAL A 434 -14.47 -0.39 10.77
CA VAL A 434 -13.63 -1.45 11.35
C VAL A 434 -14.38 -2.77 11.26
N SER A 435 -13.70 -3.88 11.01
CA SER A 435 -14.24 -5.25 11.13
C SER A 435 -15.53 -5.53 10.34
N GLU A 436 -15.70 -4.89 9.19
CA GLU A 436 -16.96 -4.94 8.43
C GLU A 436 -17.29 -6.35 7.92
N LEU A 437 -16.27 -7.08 7.48
CA LEU A 437 -16.41 -8.43 6.92
C LEU A 437 -16.36 -9.53 7.99
N SER A 438 -16.29 -9.18 9.27
CA SER A 438 -16.26 -10.14 10.38
C SER A 438 -17.25 -9.78 11.49
N ALA A 439 -16.87 -8.97 12.45
CA ALA A 439 -17.71 -8.66 13.61
C ALA A 439 -19.02 -7.93 13.23
N VAL A 440 -18.98 -6.94 12.35
CA VAL A 440 -20.21 -6.26 11.88
C VAL A 440 -21.11 -7.25 11.12
N LYS A 441 -20.53 -8.11 10.30
CA LYS A 441 -21.29 -9.13 9.56
C LYS A 441 -21.95 -10.15 10.49
N PHE A 442 -21.26 -10.56 11.56
CA PHE A 442 -21.86 -11.43 12.58
C PHE A 442 -23.10 -10.80 13.23
N ILE A 443 -23.04 -9.50 13.57
CA ILE A 443 -24.20 -8.75 14.08
C ILE A 443 -25.36 -8.81 13.10
N ASP A 444 -25.10 -8.55 11.80
CA ASP A 444 -26.12 -8.55 10.76
C ASP A 444 -26.76 -9.95 10.60
N GLU A 445 -25.97 -11.01 10.61
CA GLU A 445 -26.45 -12.39 10.55
C GLU A 445 -27.35 -12.76 11.75
N VAL A 446 -26.98 -12.31 12.96
CA VAL A 446 -27.83 -12.54 14.16
C VAL A 446 -29.14 -11.75 14.07
N ILE A 447 -29.12 -10.52 13.58
CA ILE A 447 -30.35 -9.73 13.38
C ILE A 447 -31.28 -10.43 12.36
N GLU A 448 -30.74 -10.87 11.22
CA GLU A 448 -31.49 -11.58 10.19
C GLU A 448 -32.10 -12.89 10.72
N LEU A 449 -31.33 -13.65 11.49
CA LEU A 449 -31.74 -14.92 12.11
C LEU A 449 -33.04 -14.77 12.91
N PHE A 450 -33.20 -13.69 13.66
CA PHE A 450 -34.37 -13.42 14.47
C PHE A 450 -35.44 -12.58 13.75
N GLY A 451 -35.28 -12.31 12.43
CA GLY A 451 -36.27 -11.59 11.61
C GLY A 451 -36.33 -10.09 11.88
N GLY A 452 -35.27 -9.51 12.45
CA GLY A 452 -35.08 -8.08 12.55
C GLY A 452 -34.84 -7.48 11.14
N LYS A 453 -35.66 -6.49 10.75
CA LYS A 453 -35.44 -5.68 9.56
C LYS A 453 -35.07 -4.27 9.97
#